data_6d42a64de7f5380a7a7604916cc7e0bf
#
_entry.id   6d42a64de7f5380a7a7604916cc7e0bf
#
_cell.length_a   1.000
_cell.length_b   1.000
_cell.length_c   1.000
_cell.angle_alpha   90.00
_cell.angle_beta   90.00
_cell.angle_gamma   90.00
#
_symmetry.space_group_name_H-M   'P 1'
#
loop_
_entity.id
_entity.type
_entity.pdbx_description
1 polymer ?
#
loop_
_entity_poly.entity_id
_entity_poly.type
_entity_poly.pdbx_seq_one_letter_code
_entity_poly.pdbx_strand_id
1 'polypeptide(L)'
;MKNLDDNLKIGSIKAIPKSHNSCAIKPKKKKMTVPWLWAKCQKYDITQQLNMGVRAFDLRLNPIMENQKNKNDILISHTIISNYTLDRVLNEMNTFLDESPGEFIFLFLNSEWDKKFNWDESSLNILWNIVNK
;
A
#
# COMPACT_ATOMS: atom_id res chain seq x y z
N MET A 1 1.03 4.80 18.93
CA MET A 1 2.07 5.81 19.27
C MET A 1 1.47 7.05 20.01
N LYS A 2 0.34 6.88 20.69
CA LYS A 2 -0.46 7.95 21.36
C LYS A 2 0.29 8.86 22.38
N ASN A 3 1.57 8.66 22.61
CA ASN A 3 2.36 9.42 23.61
C ASN A 3 3.64 10.03 23.02
N LEU A 4 3.68 10.27 21.71
CA LEU A 4 4.78 11.04 21.14
C LEU A 4 4.52 12.52 21.40
N ASP A 5 5.53 13.21 21.92
CA ASP A 5 5.53 14.67 22.06
C ASP A 5 5.37 15.30 20.67
N ASP A 6 4.45 16.25 20.51
CA ASP A 6 4.19 16.96 19.25
C ASP A 6 5.44 17.69 18.72
N ASN A 7 6.42 17.94 19.59
CA ASN A 7 7.72 18.54 19.24
C ASN A 7 8.79 17.51 18.88
N LEU A 8 8.46 16.20 18.91
CA LEU A 8 9.44 15.15 18.61
C LEU A 8 9.84 15.20 17.14
N LYS A 9 11.11 15.43 16.88
CA LYS A 9 11.65 15.37 15.53
C LYS A 9 11.61 13.91 15.03
N ILE A 10 11.10 13.68 13.84
CA ILE A 10 11.04 12.34 13.21
C ILE A 10 12.40 11.62 13.28
N GLY A 11 13.51 12.35 13.11
CA GLY A 11 14.86 11.80 13.22
C GLY A 11 15.26 11.28 14.61
N SER A 12 14.50 11.57 15.67
CA SER A 12 14.73 11.02 17.01
C SER A 12 13.99 9.70 17.28
N ILE A 13 13.15 9.25 16.37
CA ILE A 13 12.46 7.96 16.46
C ILE A 13 13.44 6.84 16.15
N LYS A 14 13.74 5.99 17.13
CA LYS A 14 14.75 4.93 16.98
C LYS A 14 14.34 3.77 16.06
N ALA A 15 13.04 3.47 15.96
CA ALA A 15 12.52 2.39 15.12
C ALA A 15 11.06 2.64 14.75
N ILE A 16 10.73 2.34 13.49
CA ILE A 16 9.36 2.38 12.97
C ILE A 16 9.04 1.00 12.40
N PRO A 17 8.02 0.29 12.92
CA PRO A 17 7.61 -1.00 12.37
C PRO A 17 7.22 -0.86 10.90
N LYS A 18 7.90 -1.60 10.03
CA LYS A 18 7.68 -1.62 8.57
C LYS A 18 7.17 -2.97 8.12
N SER A 19 6.16 -2.96 7.28
CA SER A 19 5.63 -4.15 6.61
C SER A 19 6.19 -4.23 5.19
N HIS A 20 6.69 -5.40 4.79
CA HIS A 20 7.19 -5.68 3.45
C HIS A 20 6.07 -6.19 2.55
N ASN A 21 5.96 -5.68 1.30
CA ASN A 21 4.89 -6.03 0.38
C ASN A 21 3.52 -5.98 1.06
N SER A 22 3.18 -4.84 1.64
CA SER A 22 2.15 -4.67 2.67
C SER A 22 0.75 -5.15 2.25
N CYS A 23 0.44 -5.12 0.96
CA CYS A 23 -0.83 -5.58 0.39
C CYS A 23 -0.79 -7.00 -0.19
N ALA A 24 0.34 -7.71 -0.06
CA ALA A 24 0.46 -9.08 -0.57
C ALA A 24 -0.26 -10.09 0.35
N ILE A 25 -1.57 -9.93 0.48
CA ILE A 25 -2.48 -10.77 1.27
C ILE A 25 -3.36 -11.61 0.34
N LYS A 26 -3.86 -12.73 0.86
CA LYS A 26 -4.80 -13.57 0.11
C LYS A 26 -6.15 -12.86 -0.08
N PRO A 27 -6.67 -12.74 -1.30
CA PRO A 27 -8.01 -12.23 -1.53
C PRO A 27 -9.07 -13.10 -0.84
N LYS A 28 -10.03 -12.48 -0.14
CA LYS A 28 -11.06 -13.19 0.65
C LYS A 28 -11.88 -14.23 -0.14
N LYS A 29 -12.03 -14.03 -1.46
CA LYS A 29 -12.92 -14.83 -2.33
C LYS A 29 -12.23 -15.81 -3.27
N LYS A 30 -10.90 -15.90 -3.28
CA LYS A 30 -10.17 -16.80 -4.20
C LYS A 30 -9.59 -18.00 -3.45
N LYS A 31 -9.72 -19.21 -4.07
CA LYS A 31 -8.99 -20.39 -3.61
C LYS A 31 -7.49 -20.12 -3.67
N MET A 32 -6.76 -20.57 -2.67
CA MET A 32 -5.31 -20.45 -2.63
C MET A 32 -4.71 -21.42 -3.65
N THR A 33 -4.08 -20.88 -4.68
CA THR A 33 -3.31 -21.65 -5.67
C THR A 33 -1.83 -21.62 -5.31
N VAL A 34 -1.04 -22.54 -5.89
CA VAL A 34 0.42 -22.58 -5.66
C VAL A 34 1.09 -21.22 -5.86
N PRO A 35 0.81 -20.43 -6.92
CA PRO A 35 1.37 -19.10 -7.07
C PRO A 35 1.05 -18.14 -5.92
N TRP A 36 -0.13 -18.25 -5.30
CA TRP A 36 -0.51 -17.44 -4.15
C TRP A 36 0.27 -17.76 -2.89
N LEU A 37 0.70 -19.00 -2.70
CA LEU A 37 1.56 -19.39 -1.58
C LEU A 37 2.90 -18.66 -1.63
N TRP A 38 3.45 -18.49 -2.82
CA TRP A 38 4.72 -17.77 -3.05
C TRP A 38 4.58 -16.25 -2.99
N ALA A 39 3.46 -15.71 -3.46
CA ALA A 39 3.20 -14.27 -3.51
C ALA A 39 2.69 -13.70 -2.18
N LYS A 40 2.22 -14.52 -1.26
CA LYS A 40 1.67 -14.07 0.02
C LYS A 40 2.78 -13.67 0.98
N CYS A 41 2.91 -12.38 1.26
CA CYS A 41 3.86 -11.84 2.25
C CYS A 41 3.19 -11.47 3.57
N GLN A 42 1.87 -11.17 3.55
CA GLN A 42 1.16 -10.66 4.71
C GLN A 42 -0.05 -11.52 5.08
N LYS A 43 -0.33 -11.61 6.38
CA LYS A 43 -1.52 -12.27 6.93
C LYS A 43 -2.68 -11.30 7.12
N TYR A 44 -2.36 -10.07 7.49
CA TYR A 44 -3.27 -9.03 7.92
C TYR A 44 -3.44 -7.96 6.84
N ASP A 45 -4.65 -7.40 6.71
CA ASP A 45 -4.93 -6.28 5.82
C ASP A 45 -4.33 -4.96 6.37
N ILE A 46 -4.43 -3.88 5.60
CA ILE A 46 -3.81 -2.59 5.94
C ILE A 46 -4.36 -2.06 7.26
N THR A 47 -5.68 -2.08 7.46
CA THR A 47 -6.32 -1.61 8.69
C THR A 47 -5.86 -2.42 9.90
N GLN A 48 -5.76 -3.75 9.78
CA GLN A 48 -5.25 -4.60 10.85
C GLN A 48 -3.78 -4.31 11.17
N GLN A 49 -2.94 -4.12 10.14
CA GLN A 49 -1.53 -3.78 10.31
C GLN A 49 -1.36 -2.43 11.03
N LEU A 50 -2.16 -1.40 10.66
CA LEU A 50 -2.18 -0.10 11.34
C LEU A 50 -2.55 -0.25 12.82
N ASN A 51 -3.60 -1.02 13.14
CA ASN A 51 -4.02 -1.29 14.51
C ASN A 51 -2.99 -2.07 15.33
N MET A 52 -2.13 -2.86 14.68
CA MET A 52 -0.99 -3.54 15.30
C MET A 52 0.23 -2.64 15.51
N GLY A 53 0.19 -1.39 15.06
CA GLY A 53 1.28 -0.41 15.23
C GLY A 53 2.24 -0.30 14.05
N VAL A 54 1.97 -0.94 12.91
CA VAL A 54 2.75 -0.72 11.69
C VAL A 54 2.52 0.72 11.21
N ARG A 55 3.60 1.43 10.89
CA ARG A 55 3.56 2.84 10.44
C ARG A 55 4.38 3.08 9.18
N ALA A 56 5.01 2.05 8.63
CA ALA A 56 5.73 2.11 7.36
C ALA A 56 5.25 0.98 6.45
N PHE A 57 4.86 1.31 5.22
CA PHE A 57 4.24 0.38 4.28
C PHE A 57 5.00 0.37 2.95
N ASP A 58 5.36 -0.82 2.48
CA ASP A 58 5.97 -1.04 1.17
C ASP A 58 4.88 -1.49 0.19
N LEU A 59 4.51 -0.60 -0.71
CA LEU A 59 3.48 -0.82 -1.73
C LEU A 59 4.13 -1.00 -3.10
N ARG A 60 3.85 -2.12 -3.74
CA ARG A 60 4.33 -2.43 -5.09
C ARG A 60 3.28 -2.05 -6.12
N LEU A 61 3.56 -1.00 -6.86
CA LEU A 61 2.63 -0.40 -7.80
C LEU A 61 2.78 -0.98 -9.19
N ASN A 62 1.65 -1.28 -9.82
CA ASN A 62 1.54 -1.59 -11.23
C ASN A 62 0.65 -0.56 -11.93
N PRO A 63 1.14 0.11 -12.97
CA PRO A 63 0.29 0.92 -13.83
C PRO A 63 -0.75 0.01 -14.50
N ILE A 64 -1.91 0.57 -14.77
CA ILE A 64 -3.08 -0.16 -15.26
C ILE A 64 -2.81 -0.80 -16.62
N MET A 65 -3.16 -2.08 -16.77
CA MET A 65 -3.26 -2.73 -18.08
C MET A 65 -4.57 -2.34 -18.79
N GLU A 66 -4.53 -2.26 -20.13
CA GLU A 66 -5.62 -1.85 -21.02
C GLU A 66 -6.98 -2.55 -20.80
N ASN A 67 -6.99 -3.69 -20.12
CA ASN A 67 -8.18 -4.52 -19.89
C ASN A 67 -8.86 -4.34 -18.53
N GLN A 68 -8.49 -3.32 -17.75
CA GLN A 68 -9.06 -3.13 -16.42
C GLN A 68 -10.26 -2.18 -16.41
N LYS A 69 -11.23 -2.53 -15.56
CA LYS A 69 -12.51 -1.81 -15.45
C LYS A 69 -12.40 -0.36 -14.97
N ASN A 70 -11.30 0.01 -14.32
CA ASN A 70 -11.05 1.36 -13.80
C ASN A 70 -9.73 1.90 -14.35
N LYS A 71 -9.78 2.68 -15.41
CA LYS A 71 -8.60 3.29 -16.05
C LYS A 71 -7.92 4.39 -15.22
N ASN A 72 -8.48 4.78 -14.08
CA ASN A 72 -8.03 5.91 -13.27
C ASN A 72 -7.48 5.48 -11.91
N ASP A 73 -7.04 4.23 -11.76
CA ASP A 73 -6.51 3.71 -10.50
C ASP A 73 -5.23 2.89 -10.75
N ILE A 74 -4.39 2.76 -9.74
CA ILE A 74 -3.16 1.99 -9.79
C ILE A 74 -3.34 0.73 -8.96
N LEU A 75 -3.02 -0.41 -9.54
CA LEU A 75 -3.06 -1.68 -8.81
C LEU A 75 -1.83 -1.84 -7.93
N ILE A 76 -2.03 -2.49 -6.80
CA ILE A 76 -0.95 -2.96 -5.95
C ILE A 76 -0.77 -4.44 -6.19
N SER A 77 0.47 -4.85 -6.48
CA SER A 77 0.79 -6.24 -6.81
C SER A 77 2.03 -6.73 -6.08
N HIS A 78 2.18 -8.04 -6.05
CA HIS A 78 3.44 -8.72 -5.80
C HIS A 78 3.43 -10.02 -6.59
N THR A 79 4.19 -10.09 -7.68
CA THR A 79 4.22 -11.17 -8.69
C THR A 79 2.85 -11.51 -9.29
N ILE A 80 1.82 -11.55 -8.49
CA ILE A 80 0.41 -11.73 -8.87
C ILE A 80 -0.33 -10.44 -8.52
N ILE A 81 -1.07 -9.88 -9.47
CA ILE A 81 -1.88 -8.69 -9.27
C ILE A 81 -2.89 -8.96 -8.14
N SER A 82 -2.85 -8.15 -7.10
CA SER A 82 -3.83 -8.19 -6.03
C SER A 82 -5.11 -7.47 -6.44
N ASN A 83 -6.20 -7.68 -5.68
CA ASN A 83 -7.44 -6.90 -5.88
C ASN A 83 -7.41 -5.56 -5.10
N TYR A 84 -6.23 -5.13 -4.66
CA TYR A 84 -6.03 -3.87 -3.99
C TYR A 84 -5.61 -2.81 -5.00
N THR A 85 -6.25 -1.66 -4.89
CA THR A 85 -5.87 -0.46 -5.63
C THR A 85 -5.24 0.54 -4.67
N LEU A 86 -4.44 1.44 -5.22
CA LEU A 86 -3.77 2.48 -4.41
C LEU A 86 -4.81 3.39 -3.75
N ASP A 87 -5.83 3.84 -4.48
CA ASP A 87 -6.89 4.70 -3.95
C ASP A 87 -7.58 4.04 -2.74
N ARG A 88 -7.90 2.75 -2.84
CA ARG A 88 -8.49 2.02 -1.72
C ARG A 88 -7.57 1.99 -0.49
N VAL A 89 -6.28 1.72 -0.68
CA VAL A 89 -5.33 1.65 0.44
C VAL A 89 -5.16 3.01 1.09
N LEU A 90 -5.07 4.08 0.30
CA LEU A 90 -4.98 5.44 0.84
C LEU A 90 -6.24 5.84 1.60
N ASN A 91 -7.43 5.46 1.13
CA ASN A 91 -8.67 5.70 1.87
C ASN A 91 -8.71 4.95 3.22
N GLU A 92 -8.25 3.69 3.28
CA GLU A 92 -8.13 2.95 4.55
C GLU A 92 -7.14 3.64 5.51
N MET A 93 -6.03 4.18 4.99
CA MET A 93 -5.02 4.90 5.78
C MET A 93 -5.52 6.25 6.25
N ASN A 94 -6.20 7.02 5.40
CA ASN A 94 -6.79 8.31 5.77
C ASN A 94 -7.85 8.13 6.86
N THR A 95 -8.74 7.15 6.74
CA THR A 95 -9.71 6.82 7.79
C THR A 95 -9.01 6.57 9.14
N PHE A 96 -7.91 5.81 9.14
CA PHE A 96 -7.14 5.57 10.35
C PHE A 96 -6.53 6.87 10.93
N LEU A 97 -5.99 7.74 10.09
CA LEU A 97 -5.39 9.02 10.51
C LEU A 97 -6.45 9.96 11.09
N ASP A 98 -7.64 10.02 10.48
CA ASP A 98 -8.77 10.82 10.98
C ASP A 98 -9.23 10.34 12.36
N GLU A 99 -9.24 9.03 12.59
CA GLU A 99 -9.60 8.42 13.88
C GLU A 99 -8.47 8.46 14.92
N SER A 100 -7.25 8.79 14.50
CA SER A 100 -6.04 8.71 15.34
C SER A 100 -5.19 9.98 15.21
N PRO A 101 -5.64 11.12 15.76
CA PRO A 101 -4.88 12.38 15.71
C PRO A 101 -3.47 12.23 16.31
N GLY A 102 -2.48 12.83 15.65
CA GLY A 102 -1.07 12.74 16.06
C GLY A 102 -0.35 11.48 15.57
N GLU A 103 -1.00 10.60 14.80
CA GLU A 103 -0.36 9.49 14.12
C GLU A 103 0.17 9.90 12.74
N PHE A 104 1.09 9.12 12.20
CA PHE A 104 1.66 9.32 10.87
C PHE A 104 1.90 7.98 10.17
N ILE A 105 2.02 8.02 8.85
CA ILE A 105 2.29 6.83 8.03
C ILE A 105 3.38 7.16 7.01
N PHE A 106 4.39 6.29 6.89
CA PHE A 106 5.36 6.34 5.82
C PHE A 106 4.96 5.38 4.69
N LEU A 107 4.92 5.89 3.47
CA LEU A 107 4.67 5.10 2.26
C LEU A 107 5.95 4.97 1.44
N PHE A 108 6.30 3.73 1.11
CA PHE A 108 7.35 3.38 0.18
C PHE A 108 6.67 2.87 -1.09
N LEU A 109 6.54 3.75 -2.08
CA LEU A 109 5.93 3.43 -3.37
C LEU A 109 7.01 2.94 -4.32
N ASN A 110 6.95 1.67 -4.67
CA ASN A 110 7.92 1.03 -5.54
C ASN A 110 7.22 0.46 -6.77
N SER A 111 7.86 0.51 -7.93
CA SER A 111 7.40 -0.23 -9.10
C SER A 111 7.63 -1.73 -8.90
N GLU A 112 6.68 -2.56 -9.34
CA GLU A 112 6.91 -4.01 -9.39
C GLU A 112 7.93 -4.36 -10.48
N TRP A 113 8.68 -5.42 -10.29
CA TRP A 113 9.86 -5.82 -11.07
C TRP A 113 9.57 -6.26 -12.51
N ASP A 114 8.33 -6.35 -12.92
CA ASP A 114 8.00 -6.87 -14.25
C ASP A 114 8.24 -5.81 -15.32
N LYS A 115 9.22 -6.05 -16.21
CA LYS A 115 9.52 -5.23 -17.39
C LYS A 115 8.32 -5.00 -18.33
N LYS A 116 7.21 -5.68 -18.11
CA LYS A 116 5.95 -5.50 -18.86
C LYS A 116 5.18 -4.24 -18.45
N PHE A 117 5.53 -3.64 -17.32
CA PHE A 117 4.85 -2.45 -16.82
C PHE A 117 5.71 -1.21 -17.08
N ASN A 118 5.39 -0.50 -18.15
CA ASN A 118 6.01 0.79 -18.42
C ASN A 118 5.20 1.90 -17.70
N TRP A 119 5.89 2.66 -16.89
CA TRP A 119 5.37 3.92 -16.37
C TRP A 119 5.47 4.97 -17.47
N ASP A 120 4.36 5.23 -18.14
CA ASP A 120 4.23 6.33 -19.09
C ASP A 120 3.72 7.60 -18.37
N GLU A 121 3.69 8.71 -19.10
CA GLU A 121 3.21 9.99 -18.56
C GLU A 121 1.77 9.92 -18.05
N SER A 122 0.92 9.15 -18.71
CA SER A 122 -0.48 8.94 -18.29
C SER A 122 -0.54 8.25 -16.92
N SER A 123 0.23 7.19 -16.73
CA SER A 123 0.31 6.44 -15.45
C SER A 123 0.87 7.30 -14.32
N LEU A 124 1.87 8.14 -14.61
CA LEU A 124 2.44 9.07 -13.63
C LEU A 124 1.43 10.16 -13.24
N ASN A 125 0.65 10.67 -14.18
CA ASN A 125 -0.42 11.64 -13.91
C ASN A 125 -1.55 11.02 -13.05
N ILE A 126 -1.90 9.76 -13.29
CA ILE A 126 -2.86 9.02 -12.45
C ILE A 126 -2.31 8.88 -11.03
N LEU A 127 -1.06 8.44 -10.87
CA LEU A 127 -0.41 8.35 -9.56
C LEU A 127 -0.44 9.69 -8.83
N TRP A 128 -0.04 10.76 -9.50
CA TRP A 128 -0.03 12.12 -8.94
C TRP A 128 -1.41 12.54 -8.46
N ASN A 129 -2.43 12.32 -9.25
CA ASN A 129 -3.81 12.67 -8.91
C ASN A 129 -4.36 11.85 -7.73
N ILE A 130 -3.94 10.60 -7.57
CA ILE A 130 -4.34 9.75 -6.44
C ILE A 130 -3.67 10.20 -5.13
N VAL A 131 -2.38 10.53 -5.20
CA VAL A 131 -1.59 10.89 -4.00
C VAL A 131 -1.91 12.29 -3.48
N ASN A 132 -2.42 13.18 -4.33
CA ASN A 132 -2.73 14.58 -3.98
C ASN A 132 -4.24 14.84 -3.75
N LYS A 133 -5.05 13.83 -3.58
CA LYS A 133 -6.45 13.96 -3.12
C LYS A 133 -6.51 14.26 -1.64
#